data_3f92e102308288f7bcccb30a26201bf9
#
_entry.id   3f92e102308288f7bcccb30a26201bf9
#
_cell.length_a   1.000
_cell.length_b   1.000
_cell.length_c   1.000
_cell.angle_alpha   90.00
_cell.angle_beta   90.00
_cell.angle_gamma   90.00
#
_symmetry.space_group_name_H-M   'P 1'
#
loop_
_entity.id
_entity.type
_entity.pdbx_description
1 polymer ?
#
loop_
_entity_poly.entity_id
_entity_poly.type
_entity_poly.pdbx_seq_one_letter_code
_entity_poly.pdbx_strand_id
1 'polypeptide(L)'
;QNRIKVLLQLLAAPLFLIIVIPAALVIKYRRQKKILPKLVWGSTPIISYSLWSRAMQQAGYTSQTFTNGFYSSINNKDDWDILLQDKYKYIPHILKYYLAFIESLFCYDVFFMSFDGFFLGLTPLWKLEFHLLRFAGKKTVLMPYGSDSYVYRSIKSTALNHALLMSYPKASMRQEQVAKRVSYWCMNADVVITGIMGPDGFGRWDTIVPSVIHLDTNIWKASSNVSMADGKTETVYIAHAPNHRGFKGTEFILDALEKLRSE
;
A
#
# COMPACT_ATOMS: atom_id res chain seq x y z
N GLN A 1 -14.16 -17.43 -12.42
CA GLN A 1 -14.66 -16.10 -11.95
C GLN A 1 -13.78 -14.93 -12.38
N ASN A 2 -12.46 -15.07 -12.40
CA ASN A 2 -11.56 -13.95 -12.73
C ASN A 2 -11.65 -13.51 -14.20
N ARG A 3 -11.80 -14.44 -15.15
CA ARG A 3 -11.86 -14.13 -16.59
C ARG A 3 -13.11 -13.35 -16.98
N ILE A 4 -14.26 -13.71 -16.43
CA ILE A 4 -15.54 -13.02 -16.69
C ILE A 4 -15.47 -11.58 -16.14
N LYS A 5 -14.92 -11.39 -14.92
CA LYS A 5 -14.73 -10.05 -14.36
C LYS A 5 -13.86 -9.17 -15.26
N VAL A 6 -12.75 -9.70 -15.75
CA VAL A 6 -11.84 -8.99 -16.65
C VAL A 6 -12.54 -8.61 -17.96
N LEU A 7 -13.29 -9.54 -18.55
CA LEU A 7 -14.05 -9.30 -19.79
C LEU A 7 -15.07 -8.16 -19.58
N LEU A 8 -15.84 -8.22 -18.52
CA LEU A 8 -16.85 -7.20 -18.22
C LEU A 8 -16.22 -5.82 -17.94
N GLN A 9 -15.05 -5.80 -17.28
CA GLN A 9 -14.28 -4.55 -17.11
C GLN A 9 -13.79 -4.00 -18.46
N LEU A 10 -13.33 -4.86 -19.36
CA LEU A 10 -12.92 -4.45 -20.71
C LEU A 10 -14.10 -3.93 -21.54
N LEU A 11 -15.29 -4.53 -21.41
CA LEU A 11 -16.50 -4.03 -22.08
C LEU A 11 -16.93 -2.65 -21.56
N ALA A 12 -16.71 -2.35 -20.27
CA ALA A 12 -16.99 -1.05 -19.69
C ALA A 12 -15.91 0.01 -19.99
N ALA A 13 -14.73 -0.40 -20.42
CA ALA A 13 -13.58 0.49 -20.64
C ALA A 13 -13.82 1.61 -21.66
N PRO A 14 -14.48 1.40 -22.82
CA PRO A 14 -14.75 2.48 -23.76
C PRO A 14 -15.61 3.59 -23.14
N LEU A 15 -16.68 3.25 -22.44
CA LEU A 15 -17.53 4.23 -21.77
C LEU A 15 -16.73 5.00 -20.69
N PHE A 16 -15.91 4.29 -19.91
CA PHE A 16 -15.02 4.91 -18.94
C PHE A 16 -14.08 5.93 -19.62
N LEU A 17 -13.45 5.58 -20.73
CA LEU A 17 -12.51 6.45 -21.44
C LEU A 17 -13.19 7.70 -22.01
N ILE A 18 -14.41 7.56 -22.55
CA ILE A 18 -15.23 8.68 -23.05
C ILE A 18 -15.50 9.69 -21.93
N ILE A 19 -15.64 9.23 -20.69
CA ILE A 19 -15.93 10.09 -19.53
C ILE A 19 -14.63 10.65 -18.91
N VAL A 20 -13.61 9.81 -18.70
CA VAL A 20 -12.43 10.21 -17.93
C VAL A 20 -11.51 11.14 -18.68
N ILE A 21 -11.42 11.05 -20.02
CA ILE A 21 -10.54 11.93 -20.81
C ILE A 21 -11.03 13.39 -20.77
N PRO A 22 -12.31 13.70 -21.06
CA PRO A 22 -12.83 15.05 -20.87
C PRO A 22 -12.73 15.54 -19.43
N ALA A 23 -13.02 14.66 -18.44
CA ALA A 23 -12.87 15.00 -17.04
C ALA A 23 -11.44 15.44 -16.69
N ALA A 24 -10.45 14.67 -17.13
CA ALA A 24 -9.04 14.99 -16.93
C ALA A 24 -8.62 16.32 -17.60
N LEU A 25 -9.16 16.60 -18.79
CA LEU A 25 -8.97 17.90 -19.47
C LEU A 25 -9.53 19.05 -18.64
N VAL A 26 -10.79 18.93 -18.19
CA VAL A 26 -11.44 19.95 -17.34
C VAL A 26 -10.63 20.21 -16.08
N ILE A 27 -10.17 19.16 -15.42
CA ILE A 27 -9.33 19.24 -14.22
C ILE A 27 -8.03 19.97 -14.52
N LYS A 28 -7.37 19.62 -15.61
CA LYS A 28 -6.11 20.25 -16.05
C LYS A 28 -6.28 21.76 -16.26
N TYR A 29 -7.34 22.19 -16.97
CA TYR A 29 -7.58 23.61 -17.25
C TYR A 29 -8.09 24.40 -16.02
N ARG A 30 -8.81 23.75 -15.10
CA ARG A 30 -9.31 24.38 -13.86
C ARG A 30 -8.28 24.38 -12.74
N ARG A 31 -7.06 23.90 -12.95
CA ARG A 31 -6.02 23.79 -11.94
C ARG A 31 -5.67 25.17 -11.37
N GLN A 32 -6.16 25.47 -10.19
CA GLN A 32 -5.75 26.64 -9.42
C GLN A 32 -4.48 26.28 -8.62
N LYS A 33 -3.58 27.27 -8.44
CA LYS A 33 -2.48 27.14 -7.49
C LYS A 33 -3.07 27.06 -6.08
N LYS A 34 -3.02 25.88 -5.48
CA LYS A 34 -3.39 25.67 -4.09
C LYS A 34 -2.17 25.89 -3.18
N ILE A 35 -2.40 26.44 -2.00
CA ILE A 35 -1.33 26.60 -0.99
C ILE A 35 -0.86 25.21 -0.54
N LEU A 36 -1.80 24.31 -0.23
CA LEU A 36 -1.49 22.92 0.13
C LEU A 36 -2.27 21.96 -0.78
N PRO A 37 -1.62 20.90 -1.28
CA PRO A 37 -2.30 19.87 -2.08
C PRO A 37 -3.19 18.98 -1.20
N LYS A 38 -4.26 18.43 -1.79
CA LYS A 38 -5.08 17.38 -1.18
C LYS A 38 -4.49 16.02 -1.45
N LEU A 39 -4.30 15.22 -0.41
CA LEU A 39 -3.63 13.93 -0.43
C LEU A 39 -4.63 12.79 -0.36
N VAL A 40 -4.38 11.70 -1.09
CA VAL A 40 -5.12 10.45 -0.96
C VAL A 40 -4.17 9.26 -0.85
N TRP A 41 -4.50 8.31 0.04
CA TRP A 41 -3.75 7.10 0.32
C TRP A 41 -4.60 5.87 0.02
N GLY A 42 -4.14 5.01 -0.84
CA GLY A 42 -4.89 3.80 -1.22
C GLY A 42 -4.33 3.16 -2.48
N SER A 43 -5.03 2.32 -3.16
CA SER A 43 -6.35 1.71 -2.89
C SER A 43 -6.26 0.47 -1.98
N THR A 44 -5.06 -0.09 -1.82
CA THR A 44 -4.80 -1.26 -0.98
C THR A 44 -4.85 -0.84 0.49
N PRO A 45 -5.55 -1.61 1.36
CA PRO A 45 -5.75 -1.24 2.76
C PRO A 45 -4.51 -1.60 3.61
N ILE A 46 -3.44 -0.84 3.45
CA ILE A 46 -2.20 -0.96 4.21
C ILE A 46 -2.25 -0.03 5.41
N ILE A 47 -2.18 -0.57 6.62
CA ILE A 47 -2.36 0.20 7.86
C ILE A 47 -1.41 1.41 7.95
N SER A 48 -0.20 1.29 7.39
CA SER A 48 0.75 2.41 7.31
C SER A 48 0.16 3.63 6.59
N TYR A 49 -0.71 3.43 5.59
CA TYR A 49 -1.34 4.54 4.86
C TYR A 49 -2.31 5.33 5.75
N SER A 50 -3.05 4.64 6.61
CA SER A 50 -3.91 5.29 7.60
C SER A 50 -3.07 6.14 8.57
N LEU A 51 -2.00 5.57 9.10
CA LEU A 51 -1.11 6.25 10.03
C LEU A 51 -0.43 7.47 9.40
N TRP A 52 0.08 7.34 8.18
CA TRP A 52 0.67 8.46 7.44
C TRP A 52 -0.36 9.52 7.05
N SER A 53 -1.58 9.11 6.65
CA SER A 53 -2.65 10.06 6.37
C SER A 53 -2.98 10.92 7.58
N ARG A 54 -3.08 10.31 8.77
CA ARG A 54 -3.30 11.03 10.05
C ARG A 54 -2.15 11.97 10.39
N ALA A 55 -0.90 11.54 10.18
CA ALA A 55 0.27 12.41 10.39
C ALA A 55 0.22 13.63 9.47
N MET A 56 -0.18 13.46 8.21
CA MET A 56 -0.34 14.58 7.28
C MET A 56 -1.50 15.51 7.67
N GLN A 57 -2.59 14.96 8.23
CA GLN A 57 -3.67 15.78 8.79
C GLN A 57 -3.17 16.62 9.98
N GLN A 58 -2.39 16.05 10.88
CA GLN A 58 -1.77 16.76 12.00
C GLN A 58 -0.81 17.88 11.52
N ALA A 59 -0.17 17.66 10.37
CA ALA A 59 0.67 18.66 9.72
C ALA A 59 -0.11 19.73 8.91
N GLY A 60 -1.45 19.71 8.97
CA GLY A 60 -2.33 20.72 8.33
C GLY A 60 -2.74 20.42 6.89
N TYR A 61 -2.42 19.24 6.35
CA TYR A 61 -2.87 18.85 5.01
C TYR A 61 -4.29 18.28 5.02
N THR A 62 -5.04 18.51 3.96
CA THR A 62 -6.23 17.70 3.68
C THR A 62 -5.77 16.34 3.18
N SER A 63 -5.89 15.32 4.00
CA SER A 63 -5.39 13.96 3.74
C SER A 63 -6.46 12.94 4.08
N GLN A 64 -6.68 11.96 3.20
CA GLN A 64 -7.68 10.92 3.38
C GLN A 64 -7.18 9.58 2.85
N THR A 65 -7.64 8.51 3.48
CA THR A 65 -7.52 7.15 2.97
C THR A 65 -8.75 6.79 2.13
N PHE A 66 -8.51 6.19 0.96
CA PHE A 66 -9.58 5.65 0.12
C PHE A 66 -9.20 4.24 -0.34
N THR A 67 -9.79 3.22 0.27
CA THR A 67 -9.39 1.84 0.08
C THR A 67 -10.50 0.98 -0.52
N ASN A 68 -10.08 -0.13 -1.15
CA ASN A 68 -10.99 -1.09 -1.77
C ASN A 68 -11.70 -2.00 -0.74
N GLY A 69 -11.26 -1.98 0.52
CA GLY A 69 -11.77 -2.77 1.63
C GLY A 69 -10.87 -2.65 2.85
N PHE A 70 -10.94 -3.63 3.75
CA PHE A 70 -10.06 -3.78 4.90
C PHE A 70 -9.80 -5.26 5.19
N TYR A 71 -8.76 -5.54 5.97
CA TYR A 71 -8.39 -6.90 6.39
C TYR A 71 -8.73 -7.08 7.86
N SER A 72 -9.88 -7.68 8.16
CA SER A 72 -10.39 -7.83 9.54
C SER A 72 -9.45 -8.54 10.52
N SER A 73 -8.46 -9.27 10.02
CA SER A 73 -7.41 -9.90 10.83
C SER A 73 -6.26 -8.97 11.21
N ILE A 74 -6.17 -7.78 10.60
CA ILE A 74 -5.03 -6.87 10.75
C ILE A 74 -5.49 -5.46 11.13
N ASN A 75 -6.63 -5.00 10.59
CA ASN A 75 -7.16 -3.66 10.76
C ASN A 75 -8.69 -3.65 10.87
N ASN A 76 -9.24 -2.53 11.32
CA ASN A 76 -10.66 -2.34 11.49
C ASN A 76 -11.23 -1.44 10.40
N LYS A 77 -12.54 -1.44 10.26
CA LYS A 77 -13.25 -0.57 9.32
C LYS A 77 -12.98 0.92 9.60
N ASP A 78 -12.92 1.28 10.87
CA ASP A 78 -12.77 2.67 11.35
C ASP A 78 -11.34 3.21 11.19
N ASP A 79 -10.40 2.37 10.75
CA ASP A 79 -9.05 2.81 10.39
C ASP A 79 -9.02 3.61 9.07
N TRP A 80 -10.11 3.59 8.30
CA TRP A 80 -10.19 4.12 6.94
C TRP A 80 -11.25 5.21 6.80
N ASP A 81 -10.91 6.32 6.14
CA ASP A 81 -11.85 7.42 5.92
C ASP A 81 -12.92 7.05 4.88
N ILE A 82 -12.53 6.37 3.80
CA ILE A 82 -13.42 6.00 2.70
C ILE A 82 -13.20 4.54 2.30
N LEU A 83 -14.27 3.76 2.38
CA LEU A 83 -14.31 2.39 1.88
C LEU A 83 -15.10 2.32 0.58
N LEU A 84 -14.48 1.76 -0.48
CA LEU A 84 -15.09 1.60 -1.81
C LEU A 84 -16.44 0.88 -1.75
N GLN A 85 -16.52 -0.16 -0.92
CA GLN A 85 -17.71 -0.99 -0.81
C GLN A 85 -18.90 -0.22 -0.22
N ASP A 86 -18.65 0.61 0.77
CA ASP A 86 -19.68 1.40 1.44
C ASP A 86 -20.12 2.57 0.58
N LYS A 87 -19.16 3.30 0.03
CA LYS A 87 -19.43 4.49 -0.78
C LYS A 87 -20.24 4.17 -2.03
N TYR A 88 -19.93 3.07 -2.69
CA TYR A 88 -20.60 2.64 -3.92
C TYR A 88 -21.47 1.38 -3.70
N LYS A 89 -22.12 1.28 -2.55
CA LYS A 89 -22.88 0.10 -2.13
C LYS A 89 -23.80 -0.47 -3.21
N TYR A 90 -24.51 0.41 -3.93
CA TYR A 90 -25.51 0.03 -4.94
C TYR A 90 -24.95 -0.06 -6.37
N ILE A 91 -23.68 0.23 -6.58
CA ILE A 91 -23.05 0.18 -7.90
C ILE A 91 -22.51 -1.23 -8.17
N PRO A 92 -22.65 -1.76 -9.39
CA PRO A 92 -22.01 -3.01 -9.76
C PRO A 92 -20.50 -3.00 -9.51
N HIS A 93 -19.98 -4.07 -8.92
CA HIS A 93 -18.57 -4.15 -8.48
C HIS A 93 -17.56 -3.78 -9.58
N ILE A 94 -17.90 -4.07 -10.84
CA ILE A 94 -17.05 -3.81 -12.01
C ILE A 94 -16.86 -2.31 -12.22
N LEU A 95 -17.92 -1.52 -12.03
CA LEU A 95 -17.91 -0.08 -12.26
C LEU A 95 -17.34 0.73 -11.08
N LYS A 96 -17.36 0.16 -9.86
CA LYS A 96 -16.88 0.85 -8.65
C LYS A 96 -15.47 1.42 -8.81
N TYR A 97 -14.55 0.66 -9.39
CA TYR A 97 -13.16 1.08 -9.57
C TYR A 97 -13.03 2.26 -10.53
N TYR A 98 -13.80 2.25 -11.62
CA TYR A 98 -13.81 3.34 -12.59
C TYR A 98 -14.38 4.63 -12.00
N LEU A 99 -15.50 4.53 -11.28
CA LEU A 99 -16.12 5.67 -10.62
C LEU A 99 -15.24 6.24 -9.51
N ALA A 100 -14.65 5.38 -8.68
CA ALA A 100 -13.73 5.80 -7.64
C ALA A 100 -12.50 6.51 -8.20
N PHE A 101 -11.98 6.05 -9.33
CA PHE A 101 -10.86 6.71 -10.00
C PHE A 101 -11.27 8.08 -10.53
N ILE A 102 -12.39 8.19 -11.25
CA ILE A 102 -12.90 9.48 -11.77
C ILE A 102 -13.12 10.48 -10.64
N GLU A 103 -13.81 10.07 -9.58
CA GLU A 103 -14.04 10.92 -8.42
C GLU A 103 -12.73 11.40 -7.79
N SER A 104 -11.78 10.47 -7.62
CA SER A 104 -10.49 10.80 -7.02
C SER A 104 -9.69 11.81 -7.84
N LEU A 105 -9.82 11.79 -9.18
CA LEU A 105 -9.23 12.81 -10.04
C LEU A 105 -9.75 14.22 -9.73
N PHE A 106 -11.02 14.37 -9.38
CA PHE A 106 -11.59 15.67 -9.01
C PHE A 106 -11.22 16.10 -7.58
N CYS A 107 -11.12 15.13 -6.66
CA CYS A 107 -10.99 15.41 -5.24
C CYS A 107 -9.55 15.66 -4.78
N TYR A 108 -8.56 14.98 -5.36
CA TYR A 108 -7.20 14.94 -4.82
C TYR A 108 -6.14 15.43 -5.81
N ASP A 109 -4.97 15.82 -5.29
CA ASP A 109 -3.86 16.38 -6.05
C ASP A 109 -2.64 15.45 -6.04
N VAL A 110 -2.41 14.70 -4.93
CA VAL A 110 -1.30 13.75 -4.77
C VAL A 110 -1.85 12.38 -4.36
N PHE A 111 -1.39 11.35 -5.03
CA PHE A 111 -1.81 9.96 -4.88
C PHE A 111 -0.67 9.14 -4.30
N PHE A 112 -0.81 8.70 -3.05
CA PHE A 112 0.07 7.74 -2.40
C PHE A 112 -0.48 6.35 -2.60
N MET A 113 0.31 5.47 -3.21
CA MET A 113 -0.14 4.12 -3.58
C MET A 113 1.02 3.12 -3.61
N SER A 114 0.68 1.85 -3.61
CA SER A 114 1.61 0.74 -3.80
C SER A 114 1.90 0.48 -5.28
N PHE A 115 2.76 -0.47 -5.60
CA PHE A 115 2.97 -0.93 -6.98
C PHE A 115 1.75 -1.62 -7.59
N ASP A 116 0.73 -1.94 -6.80
CA ASP A 116 -0.55 -2.39 -7.33
C ASP A 116 -1.33 -1.25 -8.03
N GLY A 117 -0.91 -0.01 -7.84
CA GLY A 117 -1.57 1.19 -8.33
C GLY A 117 -2.70 1.64 -7.40
N PHE A 118 -3.49 2.59 -7.88
CA PHE A 118 -4.70 3.07 -7.21
C PHE A 118 -5.90 2.21 -7.66
N PHE A 119 -7.05 2.81 -8.01
CA PHE A 119 -8.23 2.01 -8.38
C PHE A 119 -8.15 1.39 -9.78
N LEU A 120 -7.56 2.06 -10.78
CA LEU A 120 -7.35 1.45 -12.09
C LEU A 120 -6.28 0.36 -12.05
N GLY A 121 -5.35 0.44 -11.12
CA GLY A 121 -4.37 -0.60 -10.86
C GLY A 121 -4.97 -1.98 -10.64
N LEU A 122 -6.22 -2.02 -10.13
CA LEU A 122 -6.98 -3.24 -9.88
C LEU A 122 -7.83 -3.71 -11.08
N THR A 123 -7.66 -3.07 -12.24
CA THR A 123 -8.37 -3.34 -13.48
C THR A 123 -7.41 -3.69 -14.64
N PRO A 124 -7.91 -4.19 -15.78
CA PRO A 124 -7.09 -4.38 -16.98
C PRO A 124 -6.44 -3.09 -17.50
N LEU A 125 -6.98 -1.92 -17.15
CA LEU A 125 -6.48 -0.60 -17.58
C LEU A 125 -5.35 -0.04 -16.70
N TRP A 126 -4.73 -0.85 -15.85
CA TRP A 126 -3.74 -0.41 -14.87
C TRP A 126 -2.59 0.44 -15.44
N LYS A 127 -2.16 0.19 -16.69
CA LYS A 127 -1.13 0.99 -17.35
C LYS A 127 -1.60 2.40 -17.69
N LEU A 128 -2.89 2.59 -17.93
CA LEU A 128 -3.44 3.91 -18.23
C LEU A 128 -3.52 4.82 -17.00
N GLU A 129 -3.48 4.25 -15.81
CA GLU A 129 -3.64 5.00 -14.56
C GLU A 129 -2.65 6.15 -14.44
N PHE A 130 -1.36 5.87 -14.60
CA PHE A 130 -0.34 6.92 -14.57
C PHE A 130 -0.58 8.00 -15.63
N HIS A 131 -0.87 7.60 -16.86
CA HIS A 131 -1.06 8.55 -17.95
C HIS A 131 -2.25 9.49 -17.71
N LEU A 132 -3.35 8.96 -17.18
CA LEU A 132 -4.53 9.75 -16.85
C LEU A 132 -4.27 10.69 -15.66
N LEU A 133 -3.59 10.21 -14.61
CA LEU A 133 -3.17 11.02 -13.46
C LEU A 133 -2.27 12.17 -13.91
N ARG A 134 -1.22 11.85 -14.68
CA ARG A 134 -0.28 12.85 -15.21
C ARG A 134 -0.97 13.85 -16.14
N PHE A 135 -1.85 13.37 -17.01
CA PHE A 135 -2.61 14.23 -17.94
C PHE A 135 -3.52 15.20 -17.18
N ALA A 136 -4.16 14.76 -16.10
CA ALA A 136 -4.93 15.61 -15.19
C ALA A 136 -4.05 16.51 -14.29
N GLY A 137 -2.72 16.44 -14.40
CA GLY A 137 -1.77 17.22 -13.59
C GLY A 137 -1.64 16.75 -12.15
N LYS A 138 -1.99 15.50 -11.86
CA LYS A 138 -1.85 14.89 -10.53
C LYS A 138 -0.44 14.37 -10.30
N LYS A 139 -0.07 14.20 -9.03
CA LYS A 139 1.23 13.66 -8.60
C LYS A 139 1.08 12.26 -8.02
N THR A 140 2.07 11.41 -8.25
CA THR A 140 2.08 10.01 -7.84
C THR A 140 3.29 9.72 -6.97
N VAL A 141 3.02 9.14 -5.79
CA VAL A 141 4.04 8.72 -4.82
C VAL A 141 3.86 7.23 -4.54
N LEU A 142 4.87 6.45 -4.89
CA LEU A 142 4.86 5.00 -4.67
C LEU A 142 5.47 4.67 -3.31
N MET A 143 4.72 3.93 -2.49
CA MET A 143 5.15 3.41 -1.19
C MET A 143 4.80 1.92 -1.11
N PRO A 144 5.75 1.03 -1.38
CA PRO A 144 5.51 -0.42 -1.33
C PRO A 144 5.26 -0.90 0.09
N TYR A 145 4.50 -2.00 0.21
CA TYR A 145 4.23 -2.63 1.50
C TYR A 145 4.88 -4.01 1.66
N GLY A 146 5.53 -4.53 0.62
CA GLY A 146 6.26 -5.79 0.65
C GLY A 146 5.92 -6.71 -0.53
N SER A 147 4.83 -7.48 -0.49
CA SER A 147 4.49 -8.47 -1.52
C SER A 147 4.22 -7.86 -2.90
N ASP A 148 3.88 -6.59 -2.98
CA ASP A 148 3.72 -5.81 -4.21
C ASP A 148 5.06 -5.45 -4.88
N SER A 149 6.17 -5.54 -4.13
CA SER A 149 7.49 -5.07 -4.56
C SER A 149 8.57 -6.16 -4.61
N TYR A 150 8.34 -7.32 -4.00
CA TYR A 150 9.33 -8.39 -3.99
C TYR A 150 9.47 -9.07 -5.36
N VAL A 151 10.52 -8.71 -6.07
CA VAL A 151 10.96 -9.42 -7.28
C VAL A 151 12.02 -10.43 -6.87
N TYR A 152 11.64 -11.66 -6.56
CA TYR A 152 12.49 -12.69 -5.94
C TYR A 152 13.82 -12.88 -6.67
N ARG A 153 13.82 -12.92 -8.01
CA ARG A 153 15.04 -13.03 -8.82
C ARG A 153 16.03 -11.86 -8.67
N SER A 154 15.56 -10.73 -8.15
CA SER A 154 16.38 -9.52 -7.97
C SER A 154 16.83 -9.30 -6.53
N ILE A 155 16.30 -10.10 -5.59
CA ILE A 155 16.67 -10.02 -4.17
C ILE A 155 18.09 -10.55 -4.01
N LYS A 156 18.98 -9.71 -3.49
CA LYS A 156 20.39 -10.04 -3.28
C LYS A 156 20.63 -10.93 -2.06
N SER A 157 19.82 -10.76 -1.02
CA SER A 157 19.90 -11.58 0.19
C SER A 157 19.33 -12.98 -0.08
N THR A 158 20.20 -13.99 -0.09
CA THR A 158 19.79 -15.40 -0.24
C THR A 158 18.91 -15.86 0.90
N ALA A 159 19.18 -15.42 2.14
CA ALA A 159 18.36 -15.73 3.30
C ALA A 159 16.95 -15.16 3.17
N LEU A 160 16.79 -13.90 2.76
CA LEU A 160 15.49 -13.28 2.51
C LEU A 160 14.75 -14.00 1.38
N ASN A 161 15.44 -14.29 0.27
CA ASN A 161 14.85 -14.97 -0.87
C ASN A 161 14.35 -16.37 -0.48
N HIS A 162 15.15 -17.13 0.28
CA HIS A 162 14.77 -18.44 0.81
C HIS A 162 13.54 -18.33 1.74
N ALA A 163 13.54 -17.39 2.68
CA ALA A 163 12.44 -17.17 3.60
C ALA A 163 11.11 -16.82 2.86
N LEU A 164 11.20 -16.00 1.81
CA LEU A 164 10.04 -15.66 0.96
C LEU A 164 9.52 -16.87 0.19
N LEU A 165 10.40 -17.67 -0.39
CA LEU A 165 10.02 -18.89 -1.12
C LEU A 165 9.36 -19.93 -0.21
N MET A 166 9.88 -20.10 1.01
CA MET A 166 9.31 -21.02 1.99
C MET A 166 7.97 -20.54 2.54
N SER A 167 7.84 -19.23 2.85
CA SER A 167 6.63 -18.67 3.45
C SER A 167 5.53 -18.35 2.44
N TYR A 168 5.92 -17.98 1.20
CA TYR A 168 4.99 -17.52 0.17
C TYR A 168 5.25 -18.17 -1.21
N PRO A 169 5.25 -19.50 -1.33
CA PRO A 169 5.57 -20.19 -2.59
C PRO A 169 4.63 -19.77 -3.74
N LYS A 170 3.36 -19.50 -3.45
CA LYS A 170 2.40 -19.03 -4.46
C LYS A 170 2.70 -17.62 -5.01
N ALA A 171 3.40 -16.79 -4.24
CA ALA A 171 3.80 -15.45 -4.70
C ALA A 171 4.90 -15.54 -5.77
N SER A 172 5.77 -16.55 -5.73
CA SER A 172 6.78 -16.79 -6.77
C SER A 172 6.17 -16.98 -8.15
N MET A 173 4.98 -17.56 -8.24
CA MET A 173 4.24 -17.74 -9.51
C MET A 173 3.81 -16.42 -10.17
N ARG A 174 3.76 -15.32 -9.42
CA ARG A 174 3.36 -14.00 -9.90
C ARG A 174 4.55 -13.06 -10.16
N GLN A 175 5.77 -13.57 -10.06
CA GLN A 175 6.99 -12.76 -10.10
C GLN A 175 7.13 -11.93 -11.36
N GLU A 176 6.77 -12.46 -12.52
CA GLU A 176 6.81 -11.70 -13.76
C GLU A 176 5.82 -10.52 -13.74
N GLN A 177 4.63 -10.72 -13.19
CA GLN A 177 3.62 -9.67 -13.05
C GLN A 177 4.09 -8.57 -12.09
N VAL A 178 4.65 -8.95 -10.94
CA VAL A 178 5.21 -8.02 -9.96
C VAL A 178 6.36 -7.24 -10.59
N ALA A 179 7.31 -7.91 -11.24
CA ALA A 179 8.44 -7.27 -11.90
C ALA A 179 8.01 -6.24 -12.97
N LYS A 180 6.98 -6.58 -13.78
CA LYS A 180 6.42 -5.66 -14.77
C LYS A 180 5.80 -4.42 -14.12
N ARG A 181 5.11 -4.57 -12.99
CA ARG A 181 4.52 -3.44 -12.26
C ARG A 181 5.57 -2.56 -11.60
N VAL A 182 6.52 -3.16 -10.91
CA VAL A 182 7.65 -2.45 -10.29
C VAL A 182 8.40 -1.65 -11.34
N SER A 183 8.82 -2.29 -12.44
CA SER A 183 9.52 -1.61 -13.52
C SER A 183 8.71 -0.45 -14.12
N TYR A 184 7.42 -0.68 -14.40
CA TYR A 184 6.54 0.34 -14.96
C TYR A 184 6.42 1.56 -14.05
N TRP A 185 6.14 1.35 -12.77
CA TRP A 185 5.94 2.44 -11.81
C TRP A 185 7.25 3.17 -11.47
N CYS A 186 8.36 2.45 -11.33
CA CYS A 186 9.68 3.08 -11.11
C CYS A 186 10.07 4.01 -12.27
N MET A 187 9.71 3.66 -13.51
CA MET A 187 9.98 4.53 -14.66
C MET A 187 9.05 5.75 -14.74
N ASN A 188 7.84 5.66 -14.25
CA ASN A 188 6.79 6.63 -14.55
C ASN A 188 6.37 7.51 -13.37
N ALA A 189 6.37 7.01 -12.14
CA ALA A 189 5.91 7.75 -10.96
C ALA A 189 6.72 9.02 -10.70
N ASP A 190 6.09 10.04 -10.11
CA ASP A 190 6.79 11.27 -9.73
C ASP A 190 7.81 11.00 -8.62
N VAL A 191 7.46 10.18 -7.62
CA VAL A 191 8.33 9.78 -6.50
C VAL A 191 8.16 8.30 -6.20
N VAL A 192 9.29 7.61 -5.99
CA VAL A 192 9.35 6.23 -5.52
C VAL A 192 10.08 6.20 -4.19
N ILE A 193 9.37 5.77 -3.14
CA ILE A 193 9.89 5.63 -1.78
C ILE A 193 10.15 4.15 -1.53
N THR A 194 11.36 3.82 -1.06
CA THR A 194 11.63 2.45 -0.61
C THR A 194 11.40 2.34 0.90
N GLY A 195 10.94 1.17 1.33
CA GLY A 195 10.88 0.81 2.74
C GLY A 195 12.19 0.17 3.22
N ILE A 196 12.16 -0.32 4.47
CA ILE A 196 13.30 -1.01 5.14
C ILE A 196 13.82 -2.21 4.33
N MET A 197 12.97 -2.85 3.53
CA MET A 197 13.32 -4.03 2.73
C MET A 197 14.25 -3.71 1.55
N GLY A 198 14.58 -2.42 1.34
CA GLY A 198 15.50 -1.98 0.32
C GLY A 198 14.92 -1.95 -1.10
N PRO A 199 15.71 -1.45 -2.04
CA PRO A 199 15.29 -1.22 -3.42
C PRO A 199 15.62 -2.40 -4.37
N ASP A 200 15.86 -3.61 -3.87
CA ASP A 200 16.23 -4.75 -4.69
C ASP A 200 15.16 -5.01 -5.78
N GLY A 201 15.58 -4.91 -7.02
CA GLY A 201 14.69 -5.05 -8.18
C GLY A 201 14.02 -3.75 -8.65
N PHE A 202 14.25 -2.62 -7.98
CA PHE A 202 13.80 -1.31 -8.46
C PHE A 202 14.81 -0.75 -9.45
N GLY A 203 14.32 -0.25 -10.59
CA GLY A 203 15.19 0.46 -11.54
C GLY A 203 15.52 1.88 -11.08
N ARG A 204 14.69 2.45 -10.21
CA ARG A 204 14.83 3.79 -9.63
C ARG A 204 14.15 3.83 -8.27
N TRP A 205 14.72 4.60 -7.36
CA TRP A 205 14.09 5.06 -6.13
C TRP A 205 14.63 6.47 -5.80
N ASP A 206 13.81 7.29 -5.17
CA ASP A 206 14.14 8.70 -4.94
C ASP A 206 14.48 8.98 -3.48
N THR A 207 13.87 8.24 -2.57
CA THR A 207 14.13 8.38 -1.12
C THR A 207 13.86 7.09 -0.36
N ILE A 208 14.42 6.99 0.82
CA ILE A 208 14.23 5.88 1.77
C ILE A 208 13.49 6.44 2.98
N VAL A 209 12.42 5.73 3.36
CA VAL A 209 11.74 5.97 4.64
C VAL A 209 12.14 4.85 5.59
N PRO A 210 12.94 5.16 6.64
CA PRO A 210 13.46 4.13 7.55
C PRO A 210 12.37 3.44 8.36
N SER A 211 11.23 4.10 8.59
CA SER A 211 10.06 3.49 9.20
C SER A 211 8.86 3.60 8.28
N VAL A 212 8.25 2.47 7.94
CA VAL A 212 6.98 2.42 7.19
C VAL A 212 5.77 2.69 8.07
N ILE A 213 5.96 2.81 9.37
CA ILE A 213 4.90 3.03 10.37
C ILE A 213 5.18 4.36 11.07
N HIS A 214 4.22 5.27 10.99
CA HIS A 214 4.18 6.44 11.85
C HIS A 214 3.54 6.07 13.19
N LEU A 215 4.21 6.44 14.28
CA LEU A 215 3.69 6.24 15.63
C LEU A 215 3.24 7.58 16.20
N ASP A 216 1.95 7.70 16.49
CA ASP A 216 1.43 8.85 17.23
C ASP A 216 1.75 8.70 18.71
N THR A 217 2.70 9.49 19.19
CA THR A 217 3.14 9.47 20.60
C THR A 217 2.10 10.02 21.58
N ASN A 218 1.00 10.60 21.11
CA ASN A 218 -0.14 10.94 21.95
C ASN A 218 -0.98 9.69 22.30
N ILE A 219 -0.99 8.71 21.41
CA ILE A 219 -1.70 7.42 21.58
C ILE A 219 -0.76 6.37 22.17
N TRP A 220 0.43 6.23 21.59
CA TRP A 220 1.43 5.24 22.00
C TRP A 220 2.37 5.85 23.02
N LYS A 221 2.14 5.54 24.29
CA LYS A 221 2.98 5.99 25.39
C LYS A 221 3.78 4.84 25.95
N ALA A 222 5.00 5.15 26.41
CA ALA A 222 5.78 4.17 27.15
C ALA A 222 5.04 3.76 28.43
N SER A 223 4.99 2.47 28.70
CA SER A 223 4.46 1.96 29.97
C SER A 223 5.44 2.31 31.09
N SER A 224 4.95 2.88 32.19
CA SER A 224 5.75 3.11 33.38
C SER A 224 6.25 1.84 34.07
N ASN A 225 5.66 0.69 33.71
CA ASN A 225 5.96 -0.62 34.29
C ASN A 225 6.88 -1.49 33.42
N VAL A 226 7.56 -0.91 32.44
CA VAL A 226 8.57 -1.67 31.67
C VAL A 226 9.80 -1.80 32.55
N SER A 227 9.94 -2.94 33.22
CA SER A 227 11.24 -3.38 33.68
C SER A 227 12.08 -3.70 32.45
N MET A 228 13.08 -2.89 32.16
CA MET A 228 14.08 -3.29 31.17
C MET A 228 14.76 -4.57 31.70
N ALA A 229 15.17 -5.44 30.78
CA ALA A 229 16.00 -6.61 31.10
C ALA A 229 17.39 -6.10 31.56
N ASP A 230 17.47 -5.66 32.81
CA ASP A 230 18.67 -5.14 33.47
C ASP A 230 19.49 -6.23 34.17
N GLY A 231 19.10 -7.51 33.95
CA GLY A 231 19.69 -8.69 34.62
C GLY A 231 19.32 -8.84 36.10
N LYS A 232 18.44 -7.97 36.64
CA LYS A 232 18.02 -7.98 38.03
C LYS A 232 16.56 -8.42 38.22
N THR A 233 15.81 -8.46 37.15
CA THR A 233 14.40 -8.90 37.15
C THR A 233 14.32 -10.42 36.95
N GLU A 234 13.59 -11.11 37.83
CA GLU A 234 13.37 -12.56 37.76
C GLU A 234 12.54 -12.99 36.55
N THR A 235 11.70 -12.08 35.99
CA THR A 235 10.80 -12.39 34.87
C THR A 235 11.00 -11.40 33.74
N VAL A 236 11.26 -11.91 32.56
CA VAL A 236 11.34 -11.13 31.31
C VAL A 236 10.09 -11.39 30.46
N TYR A 237 9.38 -10.32 30.10
CA TYR A 237 8.21 -10.40 29.22
C TYR A 237 8.62 -10.16 27.77
N ILE A 238 8.33 -11.15 26.91
CA ILE A 238 8.61 -11.07 25.47
C ILE A 238 7.28 -10.95 24.71
N ALA A 239 7.08 -9.85 23.98
CA ALA A 239 5.94 -9.68 23.11
C ALA A 239 6.30 -10.04 21.66
N HIS A 240 5.51 -10.91 21.04
CA HIS A 240 5.65 -11.29 19.63
C HIS A 240 4.28 -11.37 18.97
N ALA A 241 3.94 -10.38 18.13
CA ALA A 241 2.65 -10.25 17.47
C ALA A 241 2.78 -10.27 15.92
N PRO A 242 3.13 -11.40 15.32
CA PRO A 242 3.35 -11.51 13.88
C PRO A 242 2.03 -11.67 13.12
N ASN A 243 1.85 -10.94 12.04
CA ASN A 243 0.79 -11.19 11.06
C ASN A 243 1.10 -12.38 10.13
N HIS A 244 2.38 -12.78 10.01
CA HIS A 244 2.86 -13.89 9.19
C HIS A 244 3.90 -14.70 9.95
N ARG A 245 3.46 -15.76 10.61
CA ARG A 245 4.22 -16.57 11.55
C ARG A 245 5.54 -17.09 10.98
N GLY A 246 5.51 -17.74 9.82
CA GLY A 246 6.71 -18.34 9.20
C GLY A 246 7.77 -17.31 8.83
N PHE A 247 7.39 -16.26 8.09
CA PHE A 247 8.33 -15.23 7.64
C PHE A 247 8.88 -14.38 8.81
N LYS A 248 8.12 -14.23 9.89
CA LYS A 248 8.52 -13.45 11.07
C LYS A 248 9.30 -14.25 12.11
N GLY A 249 9.63 -15.51 11.82
CA GLY A 249 10.51 -16.30 12.65
C GLY A 249 9.89 -16.79 13.97
N THR A 250 8.58 -16.94 14.06
CA THR A 250 7.89 -17.40 15.28
C THR A 250 8.43 -18.75 15.75
N GLU A 251 8.71 -19.68 14.82
CA GLU A 251 9.20 -21.01 15.16
C GLU A 251 10.56 -20.95 15.86
N PHE A 252 11.47 -20.07 15.40
CA PHE A 252 12.76 -19.90 16.07
C PHE A 252 12.62 -19.40 17.51
N ILE A 253 11.61 -18.54 17.79
CA ILE A 253 11.33 -18.07 19.15
C ILE A 253 10.81 -19.21 20.01
N LEU A 254 9.91 -20.03 19.48
CA LEU A 254 9.37 -21.19 20.19
C LEU A 254 10.47 -22.23 20.49
N ASP A 255 11.31 -22.55 19.53
CA ASP A 255 12.44 -23.46 19.71
C ASP A 255 13.44 -22.94 20.77
N ALA A 256 13.69 -21.63 20.79
CA ALA A 256 14.54 -21.01 21.80
C ALA A 256 13.92 -21.10 23.20
N LEU A 257 12.59 -20.88 23.32
CA LEU A 257 11.89 -21.02 24.60
C LEU A 257 11.87 -22.45 25.12
N GLU A 258 11.74 -23.45 24.23
CA GLU A 258 11.86 -24.88 24.63
C GLU A 258 13.23 -25.20 25.18
N LYS A 259 14.29 -24.74 24.51
CA LYS A 259 15.68 -24.94 25.01
C LYS A 259 15.89 -24.33 26.38
N LEU A 260 15.46 -23.08 26.58
CA LEU A 260 15.57 -22.40 27.87
C LEU A 260 14.76 -23.06 29.02
N ARG A 261 13.70 -23.79 28.69
CA ARG A 261 12.93 -24.54 29.69
C ARG A 261 13.56 -25.88 30.08
N SER A 262 14.44 -26.40 29.22
CA SER A 262 15.11 -27.68 29.44
C SER A 262 16.45 -27.53 30.17
N GLU A 263 16.95 -26.33 30.31
CA GLU A 263 18.10 -25.94 31.13
C GLU A 263 17.68 -25.58 32.58
#